data_176139fbc72c6d169949a5d1003e146d
#
_entry.id   176139fbc72c6d169949a5d1003e146d
#
_cell.length_a   1.000
_cell.length_b   1.000
_cell.length_c   1.000
_cell.angle_alpha   90.00
_cell.angle_beta   90.00
_cell.angle_gamma   90.00
#
_symmetry.space_group_name_H-M   'P 1'
#
loop_
_entity.id
_entity.type
_entity.pdbx_description
1 polymer ?
#
loop_
_entity_poly.entity_id
_entity_poly.type
_entity_poly.pdbx_seq_one_letter_code
_entity_poly.pdbx_strand_id
1 'polypeptide(L)'
;LEGWGAETSGSHGYSRVGAVVGATHPEEGKALRERMPHTFFLVPGYGAQGGTAADVAGMFDKQGSGAIVNSSRGIIGAWKKSGKYSESMTADEALDLVASSARQAALDMRDNLRVAVYR
;
A
#
# COMPACT_ATOMS: atom_id res chain seq x y z
N LEU A 1 12.91 16.63 -4.17
CA LEU A 1 11.94 15.88 -5.00
C LEU A 1 10.80 16.80 -5.46
N GLU A 2 10.16 17.51 -4.54
CA GLU A 2 9.05 18.42 -4.86
C GLU A 2 9.44 19.45 -5.93
N GLY A 3 10.60 20.11 -5.77
CA GLY A 3 11.11 21.07 -6.75
C GLY A 3 11.43 20.47 -8.11
N TRP A 4 11.85 19.21 -8.17
CA TRP A 4 12.12 18.52 -9.44
C TRP A 4 10.86 18.22 -10.23
N GLY A 5 9.75 18.07 -9.55
CA GLY A 5 8.45 17.80 -10.17
C GLY A 5 7.64 19.05 -10.55
N ALA A 6 8.05 20.23 -10.13
CA ALA A 6 7.23 21.46 -10.19
C ALA A 6 6.67 21.79 -11.59
N GLU A 7 7.45 21.52 -12.65
CA GLU A 7 7.05 21.79 -14.03
C GLU A 7 6.28 20.64 -14.70
N THR A 8 6.03 19.55 -13.97
CA THR A 8 5.46 18.31 -14.55
C THR A 8 4.11 17.90 -13.93
N SER A 9 3.42 18.86 -13.28
CA SER A 9 2.13 18.59 -12.63
C SER A 9 1.07 18.10 -13.63
N GLY A 10 0.42 16.99 -13.28
CA GLY A 10 -0.71 16.44 -14.02
C GLY A 10 -2.06 16.99 -13.54
N SER A 11 -3.13 16.57 -14.20
CA SER A 11 -4.51 17.02 -13.92
C SER A 11 -5.01 16.67 -12.50
N HIS A 12 -4.39 15.71 -11.84
CA HIS A 12 -4.72 15.29 -10.46
C HIS A 12 -3.84 15.97 -9.39
N GLY A 13 -3.03 16.96 -9.77
CA GLY A 13 -2.20 17.73 -8.84
C GLY A 13 -0.90 17.04 -8.43
N TYR A 14 -0.54 15.90 -9.06
CA TYR A 14 0.72 15.22 -8.81
C TYR A 14 1.69 15.39 -9.96
N SER A 15 2.97 15.50 -9.62
CA SER A 15 4.06 15.58 -10.59
C SER A 15 4.46 14.21 -11.11
N ARG A 16 5.32 14.19 -12.14
CA ARG A 16 5.92 12.94 -12.66
C ARG A 16 7.06 12.41 -11.81
N VAL A 17 7.45 13.14 -10.77
CA VAL A 17 8.46 12.71 -9.79
C VAL A 17 7.74 12.14 -8.58
N GLY A 18 7.98 10.88 -8.28
CA GLY A 18 7.47 10.21 -7.09
C GLY A 18 8.57 9.92 -6.07
N ALA A 19 8.17 9.46 -4.90
CA ALA A 19 9.08 9.05 -3.84
C ALA A 19 8.67 7.70 -3.25
N VAL A 20 9.65 6.93 -2.81
CA VAL A 20 9.41 5.72 -1.98
C VAL A 20 9.51 6.16 -0.52
N VAL A 21 8.42 5.97 0.23
CA VAL A 21 8.31 6.35 1.64
C VAL A 21 7.82 5.14 2.45
N GLY A 22 8.68 4.54 3.26
CA GLY A 22 8.39 3.31 4.00
C GLY A 22 7.32 3.48 5.07
N ALA A 23 6.50 2.45 5.26
CA ALA A 23 5.40 2.41 6.23
C ALA A 23 5.83 2.32 7.70
N THR A 24 7.12 2.06 7.97
CA THR A 24 7.63 1.80 9.33
C THR A 24 7.98 3.05 10.14
N HIS A 25 7.90 4.24 9.53
CA HIS A 25 8.19 5.53 10.15
C HIS A 25 7.04 6.52 9.90
N PRO A 26 5.89 6.35 10.58
CA PRO A 26 4.66 7.09 10.28
C PRO A 26 4.80 8.60 10.43
N GLU A 27 5.52 9.07 11.46
CA GLU A 27 5.71 10.51 11.70
C GLU A 27 6.56 11.18 10.61
N GLU A 28 7.60 10.48 10.14
CA GLU A 28 8.40 10.97 9.01
C GLU A 28 7.58 10.99 7.73
N GLY A 29 6.79 9.94 7.48
CA GLY A 29 5.92 9.86 6.31
C GLY A 29 4.89 11.00 6.26
N LYS A 30 4.29 11.33 7.40
CA LYS A 30 3.38 12.46 7.53
C LYS A 30 4.08 13.80 7.27
N ALA A 31 5.25 14.03 7.88
CA ALA A 31 6.03 15.23 7.67
C ALA A 31 6.48 15.38 6.20
N LEU A 32 6.82 14.28 5.54
CA LEU A 32 7.16 14.28 4.12
C LEU A 32 5.94 14.62 3.25
N ARG A 33 4.74 14.14 3.58
CA ARG A 33 3.51 14.51 2.87
C ARG A 33 3.24 16.00 2.94
N GLU A 34 3.41 16.60 4.10
CA GLU A 34 3.24 18.03 4.30
C GLU A 34 4.25 18.87 3.48
N ARG A 35 5.49 18.38 3.36
CA ARG A 35 6.57 19.05 2.61
C ARG A 35 6.52 18.81 1.10
N MET A 36 5.89 17.71 0.67
CA MET A 36 5.86 17.27 -0.74
C MET A 36 4.42 16.98 -1.18
N PRO A 37 3.55 18.01 -1.20
CA PRO A 37 2.12 17.83 -1.49
C PRO A 37 1.84 17.31 -2.92
N HIS A 38 2.74 17.57 -3.86
CA HIS A 38 2.57 17.18 -5.28
C HIS A 38 3.39 15.95 -5.68
N THR A 39 4.09 15.31 -4.73
CA THR A 39 4.87 14.11 -4.98
C THR A 39 4.04 12.86 -4.64
N PHE A 40 3.87 11.96 -5.61
CA PHE A 40 3.16 10.69 -5.38
C PHE A 40 4.05 9.71 -4.61
N PHE A 41 3.51 9.07 -3.56
CA PHE A 41 4.27 8.13 -2.73
C PHE A 41 4.00 6.69 -3.09
N LEU A 42 5.06 5.90 -3.24
CA LEU A 42 5.01 4.44 -3.14
C LEU A 42 5.39 4.06 -1.70
N VAL A 43 4.48 3.37 -1.01
CA VAL A 43 4.62 3.08 0.42
C VAL A 43 4.79 1.57 0.65
N PRO A 44 6.02 1.05 0.69
CA PRO A 44 6.28 -0.34 1.06
C PRO A 44 6.30 -0.53 2.58
N GLY A 45 6.22 -1.81 3.02
CA GLY A 45 6.37 -2.20 4.42
C GLY A 45 5.06 -2.38 5.19
N TYR A 46 3.92 -2.28 4.51
CA TYR A 46 2.62 -2.58 5.10
C TYR A 46 2.49 -4.08 5.44
N GLY A 47 1.97 -4.37 6.62
CA GLY A 47 1.68 -5.73 7.09
C GLY A 47 2.94 -6.49 7.49
N ALA A 48 3.57 -7.20 6.57
CA ALA A 48 4.68 -8.12 6.85
C ALA A 48 5.92 -7.47 7.51
N GLN A 49 6.12 -6.16 7.35
CA GLN A 49 7.18 -5.40 8.01
C GLN A 49 6.70 -4.58 9.20
N GLY A 50 5.45 -4.76 9.63
CA GLY A 50 4.89 -4.14 10.82
C GLY A 50 4.11 -2.84 10.58
N GLY A 51 4.11 -2.28 9.37
CA GLY A 51 3.30 -1.10 9.05
C GLY A 51 1.81 -1.41 9.07
N THR A 52 1.01 -0.58 9.74
CA THR A 52 -0.44 -0.69 9.82
C THR A 52 -1.15 0.35 8.94
N ALA A 53 -2.46 0.21 8.76
CA ALA A 53 -3.26 1.20 8.04
C ALA A 53 -3.21 2.58 8.73
N ALA A 54 -3.21 2.62 10.05
CA ALA A 54 -3.06 3.87 10.82
C ALA A 54 -1.70 4.53 10.57
N ASP A 55 -0.63 3.74 10.47
CA ASP A 55 0.73 4.25 10.23
C ASP A 55 0.87 4.94 8.86
N VAL A 56 0.21 4.41 7.84
CA VAL A 56 0.32 4.96 6.48
C VAL A 56 -0.74 6.03 6.16
N ALA A 57 -1.76 6.18 6.98
CA ALA A 57 -2.85 7.14 6.74
C ALA A 57 -2.35 8.58 6.54
N GLY A 58 -1.35 9.00 7.31
CA GLY A 58 -0.73 10.34 7.20
C GLY A 58 0.07 10.58 5.92
N MET A 59 0.31 9.54 5.12
CA MET A 59 1.02 9.64 3.83
C MET A 59 0.10 9.95 2.65
N PHE A 60 -1.22 9.86 2.87
CA PHE A 60 -2.24 10.28 1.91
C PHE A 60 -2.52 11.78 2.05
N ASP A 61 -3.05 12.37 1.02
CA ASP A 61 -3.55 13.75 1.07
C ASP A 61 -4.94 13.82 1.74
N LYS A 62 -5.46 15.04 1.86
CA LYS A 62 -6.77 15.29 2.49
C LYS A 62 -7.95 14.67 1.72
N GLN A 63 -7.76 14.36 0.45
CA GLN A 63 -8.75 13.69 -0.41
C GLN A 63 -8.62 12.17 -0.38
N GLY A 64 -7.65 11.62 0.36
CA GLY A 64 -7.37 10.19 0.42
C GLY A 64 -6.63 9.67 -0.81
N SER A 65 -5.84 10.54 -1.45
CA SER A 65 -5.05 10.24 -2.64
C SER A 65 -3.55 10.49 -2.37
N GLY A 66 -2.71 10.41 -3.40
CA GLY A 66 -1.29 10.76 -3.33
C GLY A 66 -0.35 9.67 -2.84
N ALA A 67 -0.86 8.49 -2.52
CA ALA A 67 -0.05 7.34 -2.16
C ALA A 67 -0.61 6.04 -2.70
N ILE A 68 0.27 5.09 -2.99
CA ILE A 68 -0.07 3.69 -3.25
C ILE A 68 0.71 2.80 -2.28
N VAL A 69 0.00 1.95 -1.55
CA VAL A 69 0.56 1.06 -0.55
C VAL A 69 0.71 -0.34 -1.12
N ASN A 70 1.89 -0.94 -1.00
CA ASN A 70 2.10 -2.30 -1.45
C ASN A 70 2.44 -3.24 -0.29
N SER A 71 1.99 -4.48 -0.41
CA SER A 71 2.22 -5.55 0.57
C SER A 71 2.41 -6.88 -0.15
N SER A 72 3.56 -7.06 -0.80
CA SER A 72 3.83 -8.23 -1.64
C SER A 72 3.68 -9.54 -0.88
N ARG A 73 4.38 -9.70 0.24
CA ARG A 73 4.30 -10.92 1.08
C ARG A 73 2.94 -11.09 1.73
N GLY A 74 2.31 -10.01 2.14
CA GLY A 74 0.98 -10.04 2.76
C GLY A 74 -0.12 -10.45 1.79
N ILE A 75 0.01 -10.10 0.52
CA ILE A 75 -0.98 -10.42 -0.51
C ILE A 75 -0.65 -11.75 -1.19
N ILE A 76 0.50 -11.86 -1.86
CA ILE A 76 0.85 -13.06 -2.64
C ILE A 76 1.10 -14.27 -1.72
N GLY A 77 1.65 -14.03 -0.54
CA GLY A 77 1.90 -15.06 0.47
C GLY A 77 0.73 -15.39 1.39
N ALA A 78 -0.45 -14.79 1.21
CA ALA A 78 -1.60 -14.97 2.10
C ALA A 78 -2.09 -16.42 2.22
N TRP A 79 -1.95 -17.21 1.15
CA TRP A 79 -2.30 -18.63 1.15
C TRP A 79 -1.59 -19.45 2.22
N LYS A 80 -0.36 -19.05 2.60
CA LYS A 80 0.41 -19.73 3.66
C LYS A 80 -0.27 -19.69 5.03
N LYS A 81 -1.04 -18.64 5.28
CA LYS A 81 -1.78 -18.42 6.53
C LYS A 81 -3.22 -18.96 6.48
N SER A 82 -3.68 -19.40 5.32
CA SER A 82 -5.05 -19.88 5.13
C SER A 82 -5.36 -21.20 5.86
N GLY A 83 -4.33 -22.02 6.12
CA GLY A 83 -4.49 -23.37 6.66
C GLY A 83 -5.12 -24.37 5.70
N LYS A 84 -5.35 -23.98 4.43
CA LYS A 84 -6.06 -24.80 3.43
C LYS A 84 -5.13 -25.54 2.47
N TYR A 85 -3.84 -25.21 2.47
CA TYR A 85 -2.90 -25.88 1.57
C TYR A 85 -2.65 -27.31 2.01
N SER A 86 -2.62 -28.22 1.02
CA SER A 86 -2.26 -29.62 1.18
C SER A 86 -1.36 -30.06 0.03
N GLU A 87 -0.36 -30.89 0.32
CA GLU A 87 0.53 -31.47 -0.70
C GLU A 87 -0.21 -32.40 -1.69
N SER A 88 -1.41 -32.85 -1.34
CA SER A 88 -2.28 -33.65 -2.21
C SER A 88 -3.05 -32.82 -3.23
N MET A 89 -3.01 -31.48 -3.16
CA MET A 89 -3.66 -30.61 -4.12
C MET A 89 -3.05 -30.76 -5.51
N THR A 90 -3.90 -30.67 -6.54
CA THR A 90 -3.44 -30.48 -7.92
C THR A 90 -2.82 -29.08 -8.08
N ALA A 91 -2.06 -28.88 -9.15
CA ALA A 91 -1.50 -27.56 -9.46
C ALA A 91 -2.60 -26.50 -9.62
N ASP A 92 -3.71 -26.83 -10.27
CA ASP A 92 -4.85 -25.91 -10.46
C ASP A 92 -5.52 -25.57 -9.13
N GLU A 93 -5.76 -26.54 -8.25
CA GLU A 93 -6.29 -26.29 -6.91
C GLU A 93 -5.37 -25.40 -6.08
N ALA A 94 -4.06 -25.61 -6.15
CA ALA A 94 -3.08 -24.79 -5.45
C ALA A 94 -3.05 -23.35 -6.00
N LEU A 95 -3.12 -23.16 -7.32
CA LEU A 95 -3.18 -21.84 -7.95
C LEU A 95 -4.47 -21.10 -7.58
N ASP A 96 -5.61 -21.77 -7.55
CA ASP A 96 -6.89 -21.20 -7.11
C ASP A 96 -6.84 -20.77 -5.64
N LEU A 97 -6.19 -21.56 -4.78
CA LEU A 97 -5.97 -21.18 -3.39
C LEU A 97 -5.10 -19.92 -3.27
N VAL A 98 -4.01 -19.83 -4.02
CA VAL A 98 -3.14 -18.64 -4.05
C VAL A 98 -3.94 -17.41 -4.51
N ALA A 99 -4.66 -17.54 -5.61
CA ALA A 99 -5.44 -16.44 -6.19
C ALA A 99 -6.54 -15.95 -5.25
N SER A 100 -7.33 -16.86 -4.67
CA SER A 100 -8.43 -16.51 -3.77
C SER A 100 -7.93 -15.89 -2.46
N SER A 101 -6.84 -16.43 -1.90
CA SER A 101 -6.22 -15.90 -0.68
C SER A 101 -5.61 -14.52 -0.92
N ALA A 102 -4.93 -14.31 -2.04
CA ALA A 102 -4.37 -13.01 -2.40
C ALA A 102 -5.47 -11.96 -2.63
N ARG A 103 -6.55 -12.34 -3.31
CA ARG A 103 -7.70 -11.46 -3.51
C ARG A 103 -8.31 -11.02 -2.18
N GLN A 104 -8.54 -11.97 -1.26
CA GLN A 104 -9.11 -11.63 0.05
C GLN A 104 -8.18 -10.71 0.84
N ALA A 105 -6.89 -11.00 0.89
CA ALA A 105 -5.90 -10.15 1.57
C ALA A 105 -5.85 -8.73 0.98
N ALA A 106 -5.96 -8.59 -0.33
CA ALA A 106 -6.00 -7.28 -0.99
C ALA A 106 -7.29 -6.50 -0.65
N LEU A 107 -8.43 -7.19 -0.58
CA LEU A 107 -9.70 -6.57 -0.16
C LEU A 107 -9.66 -6.11 1.30
N ASP A 108 -9.16 -6.95 2.19
CA ASP A 108 -9.03 -6.62 3.61
C ASP A 108 -8.09 -5.41 3.81
N MET A 109 -6.97 -5.40 3.10
CA MET A 109 -6.05 -4.26 3.11
C MET A 109 -6.70 -2.99 2.60
N ARG A 110 -7.43 -3.04 1.47
CA ARG A 110 -8.17 -1.91 0.93
C ARG A 110 -9.15 -1.34 1.96
N ASP A 111 -9.92 -2.20 2.60
CA ASP A 111 -10.96 -1.76 3.53
C ASP A 111 -10.36 -1.19 4.82
N ASN A 112 -9.28 -1.77 5.33
CA ASN A 112 -8.53 -1.22 6.46
C ASN A 112 -7.93 0.15 6.14
N LEU A 113 -7.35 0.31 4.95
CA LEU A 113 -6.81 1.61 4.50
C LEU A 113 -7.91 2.65 4.36
N ARG A 114 -9.05 2.30 3.77
CA ARG A 114 -10.21 3.21 3.65
C ARG A 114 -10.68 3.72 5.01
N VAL A 115 -10.82 2.85 5.99
CA VAL A 115 -11.21 3.25 7.35
C VAL A 115 -10.19 4.20 7.97
N ALA A 116 -8.90 3.96 7.79
CA ALA A 116 -7.85 4.81 8.38
C ALA A 116 -7.70 6.16 7.67
N VAL A 117 -7.82 6.20 6.35
CA VAL A 117 -7.60 7.39 5.52
C VAL A 117 -8.78 8.35 5.55
N TYR A 118 -10.01 7.83 5.57
CA TYR A 118 -11.24 8.65 5.52
C TYR A 118 -11.89 8.89 6.89
N ARG A 119 -11.15 8.70 7.93
CA ARG A 119 -11.59 9.04 9.30
C ARG A 119 -11.73 10.53 9.54
#